data_67d78f2d9415ad62d4479d326e4ba8b5
#
_entry.id   67d78f2d9415ad62d4479d326e4ba8b5
#
_cell.length_a   1.000
_cell.length_b   1.000
_cell.length_c   1.000
_cell.angle_alpha   90.00
_cell.angle_beta   90.00
_cell.angle_gamma   90.00
#
_symmetry.space_group_name_H-M   'P 1'
#
loop_
_entity.id
_entity.type
_entity.pdbx_description
1 polymer ?
#
loop_
_entity_poly.entity_id
_entity_poly.type
_entity_poly.pdbx_seq_one_letter_code
_entity_poly.pdbx_strand_id
1 'polypeptide(L)'
;GGYLNVMVSGGAKLDPEIAKFFNILGFTVCEGYGLTETSPVIAVNSIKFNKVGTVGKGLYNTELKIVDEELWVRGPQIMKGYYNKPEKTAEVITEDRWFKTGDLAEIDKEGYLTIRGRKNSMIVLSNGKNIDPETIENKIMGLSGSLIKEIGILGYEDKLAAIIVPDLLEFRKQGINNIQAYLKDIIENYNLTVSNYKKVLDYKLVEDELPKTRLGKTKRLMLPDLYRKDIKVKEKTEEPETQEYQAIKEFVSKLKGFEPGPEENLELDLGMDSLDKVELLAYIESTFGIKIDEEKFAEM
;
A
#
# COMPACT_ATOMS: atom_id res chain seq x y z
N GLY A 1 2.24 35.31 12.19
CA GLY A 1 2.51 35.07 10.82
C GLY A 1 3.96 34.73 10.59
N GLY A 2 4.25 33.55 10.03
CA GLY A 2 5.59 33.12 9.67
C GLY A 2 5.97 33.60 8.27
N TYR A 3 7.26 33.48 7.93
CA TYR A 3 7.80 33.83 6.61
C TYR A 3 7.78 32.64 5.61
N LEU A 4 7.18 31.51 5.99
CA LEU A 4 7.07 30.33 5.12
C LEU A 4 5.97 30.54 4.08
N ASN A 5 6.35 30.70 2.81
CA ASN A 5 5.42 30.89 1.70
C ASN A 5 5.48 29.75 0.67
N VAL A 6 6.55 28.97 0.68
CA VAL A 6 6.82 27.92 -0.31
C VAL A 6 7.28 26.65 0.39
N MET A 7 6.71 25.54 -0.01
CA MET A 7 7.13 24.19 0.40
C MET A 7 7.56 23.43 -0.86
N VAL A 8 8.53 22.54 -0.72
CA VAL A 8 8.96 21.65 -1.80
C VAL A 8 8.70 20.21 -1.38
N SER A 9 8.01 19.46 -2.22
CA SER A 9 7.76 18.03 -2.05
C SER A 9 8.46 17.24 -3.14
N GLY A 10 9.13 16.15 -2.76
CA GLY A 10 9.85 15.27 -3.70
C GLY A 10 10.15 13.92 -3.08
N GLY A 11 10.57 12.94 -3.90
CA GLY A 11 10.90 11.58 -3.49
C GLY A 11 9.72 10.60 -3.47
N ALA A 12 8.48 11.10 -3.37
CA ALA A 12 7.25 10.32 -3.53
C ALA A 12 6.18 11.19 -4.20
N LYS A 13 5.17 10.55 -4.78
CA LYS A 13 4.03 11.24 -5.38
C LYS A 13 3.20 11.93 -4.29
N LEU A 14 2.95 13.21 -4.44
CA LEU A 14 2.05 13.97 -3.57
C LEU A 14 0.61 13.82 -4.06
N ASP A 15 -0.32 13.64 -3.14
CA ASP A 15 -1.75 13.70 -3.48
C ASP A 15 -2.12 15.14 -3.88
N PRO A 16 -2.70 15.35 -5.07
CA PRO A 16 -3.10 16.67 -5.54
C PRO A 16 -4.06 17.42 -4.59
N GLU A 17 -4.89 16.70 -3.84
CA GLU A 17 -5.81 17.32 -2.88
C GLU A 17 -5.05 17.90 -1.68
N ILE A 18 -3.97 17.25 -1.24
CA ILE A 18 -3.08 17.79 -0.20
C ILE A 18 -2.41 19.07 -0.69
N ALA A 19 -1.89 19.06 -1.93
CA ALA A 19 -1.30 20.27 -2.51
C ALA A 19 -2.32 21.43 -2.60
N LYS A 20 -3.54 21.14 -3.04
CA LYS A 20 -4.64 22.12 -3.08
C LYS A 20 -4.99 22.67 -1.70
N PHE A 21 -5.07 21.79 -0.70
CA PHE A 21 -5.36 22.18 0.69
C PHE A 21 -4.33 23.20 1.19
N PHE A 22 -3.04 22.94 1.03
CA PHE A 22 -2.00 23.88 1.42
C PHE A 22 -2.04 25.20 0.62
N ASN A 23 -2.36 25.14 -0.67
CA ASN A 23 -2.54 26.32 -1.50
C ASN A 23 -3.70 27.22 -0.97
N ILE A 24 -4.81 26.61 -0.51
CA ILE A 24 -5.93 27.37 0.11
C ILE A 24 -5.48 28.05 1.40
N LEU A 25 -4.57 27.43 2.16
CA LEU A 25 -3.98 28.05 3.36
C LEU A 25 -2.93 29.12 3.06
N GLY A 26 -2.65 29.40 1.78
CA GLY A 26 -1.69 30.44 1.35
C GLY A 26 -0.25 29.94 1.20
N PHE A 27 -0.01 28.61 1.24
CA PHE A 27 1.31 28.03 0.99
C PHE A 27 1.38 27.49 -0.43
N THR A 28 2.41 27.88 -1.17
CA THR A 28 2.67 27.29 -2.49
C THR A 28 3.45 25.98 -2.32
N VAL A 29 2.87 24.85 -2.71
CA VAL A 29 3.58 23.56 -2.73
C VAL A 29 4.12 23.31 -4.13
N CYS A 30 5.44 23.21 -4.26
CA CYS A 30 6.13 22.90 -5.50
C CYS A 30 6.57 21.43 -5.46
N GLU A 31 6.05 20.61 -6.37
CA GLU A 31 6.50 19.23 -6.52
C GLU A 31 7.75 19.18 -7.41
N GLY A 32 8.70 18.30 -7.05
CA GLY A 32 9.87 17.98 -7.84
C GLY A 32 10.01 16.47 -8.04
N TYR A 33 10.56 16.09 -9.18
CA TYR A 33 10.80 14.71 -9.56
C TYR A 33 12.24 14.49 -9.97
N GLY A 34 12.77 13.36 -9.58
CA GLY A 34 14.06 12.87 -9.97
C GLY A 34 14.48 11.61 -9.26
N LEU A 35 15.68 11.15 -9.57
CA LEU A 35 16.26 9.89 -9.11
C LEU A 35 17.69 10.13 -8.63
N THR A 36 18.24 9.22 -7.85
CA THR A 36 19.68 9.27 -7.50
C THR A 36 20.55 9.31 -8.73
N GLU A 37 20.17 8.57 -9.76
CA GLU A 37 20.81 8.51 -11.08
C GLU A 37 20.78 9.82 -11.86
N THR A 38 20.02 10.81 -11.40
CA THR A 38 19.84 12.11 -12.06
C THR A 38 20.26 13.31 -11.20
N SER A 39 20.99 13.12 -10.14
CA SER A 39 21.74 14.07 -9.29
C SER A 39 20.95 15.24 -8.66
N PRO A 40 19.83 15.12 -8.00
CA PRO A 40 18.79 14.12 -8.15
C PRO A 40 17.63 14.59 -9.04
N VAL A 41 17.55 15.87 -9.47
CA VAL A 41 16.33 16.49 -10.01
C VAL A 41 16.29 16.46 -11.54
N ILE A 42 15.15 16.08 -12.09
CA ILE A 42 14.82 16.10 -13.53
C ILE A 42 13.87 17.25 -13.85
N ALA A 43 12.80 17.37 -13.05
CA ALA A 43 11.73 18.34 -13.27
C ALA A 43 11.27 18.91 -11.93
N VAL A 44 10.76 20.14 -11.96
CA VAL A 44 10.24 20.81 -10.76
C VAL A 44 9.17 21.83 -11.12
N ASN A 45 8.13 21.92 -10.30
CA ASN A 45 7.23 23.04 -10.27
C ASN A 45 7.94 24.27 -9.67
N SER A 46 7.70 25.44 -10.23
CA SER A 46 8.21 26.69 -9.68
C SER A 46 7.07 27.59 -9.21
N ILE A 47 7.35 28.59 -8.41
CA ILE A 47 6.31 29.53 -7.90
C ILE A 47 5.52 30.17 -9.07
N LYS A 48 6.21 30.49 -10.18
CA LYS A 48 5.58 31.09 -11.37
C LYS A 48 4.84 30.09 -12.25
N PHE A 49 5.32 28.86 -12.29
CA PHE A 49 4.86 27.80 -13.20
C PHE A 49 4.56 26.56 -12.36
N ASN A 50 3.50 26.63 -11.54
CA ASN A 50 3.03 25.56 -10.68
C ASN A 50 1.72 25.00 -11.24
N LYS A 51 1.72 23.70 -11.55
CA LYS A 51 0.53 22.95 -11.98
C LYS A 51 0.34 21.76 -11.06
N VAL A 52 -0.60 21.88 -10.14
CA VAL A 52 -0.92 20.81 -9.17
C VAL A 52 -1.24 19.50 -9.88
N GLY A 53 -0.70 18.40 -9.35
CA GLY A 53 -0.82 17.06 -9.96
C GLY A 53 0.21 16.76 -11.03
N THR A 54 1.16 17.69 -11.26
CA THR A 54 2.33 17.48 -12.10
C THR A 54 3.61 17.71 -11.30
N VAL A 55 4.71 17.15 -11.74
CA VAL A 55 6.04 17.40 -11.14
C VAL A 55 6.76 18.58 -11.80
N GLY A 56 6.03 19.41 -12.54
CA GLY A 56 6.56 20.61 -13.17
C GLY A 56 7.21 20.37 -14.55
N LYS A 57 8.13 21.23 -14.90
CA LYS A 57 8.84 21.22 -16.19
C LYS A 57 10.28 20.76 -16.01
N GLY A 58 10.86 20.18 -17.05
CA GLY A 58 12.28 19.81 -17.08
C GLY A 58 13.20 20.99 -16.73
N LEU A 59 14.27 20.67 -16.00
CA LEU A 59 15.29 21.65 -15.68
C LEU A 59 15.97 22.18 -16.94
N TYR A 60 16.64 23.34 -16.84
CA TYR A 60 17.45 23.88 -17.89
C TYR A 60 18.49 22.83 -18.35
N ASN A 61 18.72 22.75 -19.68
CA ASN A 61 19.57 21.74 -20.33
C ASN A 61 19.15 20.26 -20.07
N THR A 62 17.88 20.01 -19.72
CA THR A 62 17.32 18.66 -19.59
C THR A 62 16.38 18.39 -20.76
N GLU A 63 16.69 17.37 -21.53
CA GLU A 63 15.82 16.88 -22.58
C GLU A 63 14.95 15.74 -22.05
N LEU A 64 13.66 15.80 -22.33
CA LEU A 64 12.68 14.80 -21.92
C LEU A 64 12.00 14.23 -23.16
N LYS A 65 11.80 12.92 -23.19
CA LYS A 65 10.93 12.26 -24.19
C LYS A 65 10.21 11.09 -23.57
N ILE A 66 9.06 10.75 -24.14
CA ILE A 66 8.30 9.56 -23.78
C ILE A 66 8.52 8.51 -24.86
N VAL A 67 8.94 7.31 -24.44
CA VAL A 67 9.14 6.14 -25.30
C VAL A 67 8.41 4.97 -24.67
N ASP A 68 7.42 4.40 -25.36
CA ASP A 68 6.60 3.31 -24.83
C ASP A 68 6.05 3.61 -23.43
N GLU A 69 5.46 4.81 -23.26
CA GLU A 69 4.95 5.37 -22.01
C GLU A 69 6.04 5.65 -20.94
N GLU A 70 7.28 5.25 -21.14
CA GLU A 70 8.40 5.43 -20.22
C GLU A 70 9.08 6.79 -20.44
N LEU A 71 9.39 7.49 -19.36
CA LEU A 71 10.18 8.72 -19.40
C LEU A 71 11.66 8.41 -19.65
N TRP A 72 12.20 8.98 -20.72
CA TRP A 72 13.64 8.99 -20.99
C TRP A 72 14.17 10.40 -20.83
N VAL A 73 15.35 10.51 -20.23
CA VAL A 73 15.95 11.78 -19.86
C VAL A 73 17.38 11.87 -20.39
N ARG A 74 17.77 13.02 -20.92
CA ARG A 74 19.14 13.33 -21.29
C ARG A 74 19.52 14.69 -20.75
N GLY A 75 20.73 14.82 -20.19
CA GLY A 75 21.21 16.07 -19.62
C GLY A 75 22.49 15.89 -18.80
N PRO A 76 23.08 16.98 -18.36
CA PRO A 76 24.37 16.97 -17.64
C PRO A 76 24.26 16.30 -16.25
N GLN A 77 23.05 16.23 -15.65
CA GLN A 77 22.80 15.64 -14.36
C GLN A 77 22.72 14.11 -14.37
N ILE A 78 22.71 13.48 -15.56
CA ILE A 78 22.64 12.01 -15.67
C ILE A 78 23.94 11.40 -15.18
N MET A 79 23.87 10.39 -14.33
CA MET A 79 25.01 9.62 -13.82
C MET A 79 25.90 9.12 -14.96
N LYS A 80 27.16 8.87 -14.66
CA LYS A 80 28.09 8.21 -15.58
C LYS A 80 27.74 6.73 -15.78
N GLY A 81 27.21 6.09 -14.75
CA GLY A 81 26.83 4.69 -14.71
C GLY A 81 26.87 4.13 -13.30
N TYR A 82 26.47 2.89 -13.14
CA TYR A 82 26.57 2.14 -11.89
C TYR A 82 28.01 1.67 -11.65
N TYR A 83 28.54 1.91 -10.46
CA TYR A 83 29.90 1.54 -10.10
C TYR A 83 30.14 0.03 -10.24
N ASN A 84 31.17 -0.34 -11.01
CA ASN A 84 31.54 -1.73 -11.35
C ASN A 84 30.39 -2.59 -11.92
N LYS A 85 29.42 -1.97 -12.62
CA LYS A 85 28.29 -2.67 -13.25
C LYS A 85 28.03 -2.14 -14.67
N PRO A 86 28.94 -2.35 -15.62
CA PRO A 86 28.81 -1.83 -16.99
C PRO A 86 27.58 -2.40 -17.71
N GLU A 87 27.26 -3.68 -17.53
CA GLU A 87 26.09 -4.31 -18.14
C GLU A 87 24.79 -3.65 -17.67
N LYS A 88 24.62 -3.45 -16.36
CA LYS A 88 23.44 -2.76 -15.82
C LYS A 88 23.38 -1.29 -16.25
N THR A 89 24.53 -0.68 -16.48
CA THR A 89 24.59 0.69 -17.02
C THR A 89 24.08 0.73 -18.46
N ALA A 90 24.49 -0.24 -19.28
CA ALA A 90 24.06 -0.34 -20.69
C ALA A 90 22.57 -0.65 -20.83
N GLU A 91 21.95 -1.33 -19.85
CA GLU A 91 20.50 -1.55 -19.82
C GLU A 91 19.70 -0.26 -19.71
N VAL A 92 20.20 0.73 -18.93
CA VAL A 92 19.46 1.95 -18.57
C VAL A 92 19.99 3.21 -19.26
N ILE A 93 21.21 3.23 -19.79
CA ILE A 93 21.78 4.36 -20.53
C ILE A 93 22.10 3.91 -21.95
N THR A 94 21.46 4.54 -22.93
CA THR A 94 21.70 4.27 -24.35
C THR A 94 23.03 4.86 -24.83
N GLU A 95 23.49 4.47 -26.00
CA GLU A 95 24.76 4.96 -26.61
C GLU A 95 24.73 6.50 -26.82
N ASP A 96 23.57 7.04 -27.16
CA ASP A 96 23.35 8.50 -27.33
C ASP A 96 22.95 9.19 -26.00
N ARG A 97 23.27 8.54 -24.86
CA ARG A 97 23.15 9.11 -23.51
C ARG A 97 21.75 9.39 -23.02
N TRP A 98 20.70 8.75 -23.54
CA TRP A 98 19.40 8.74 -22.92
C TRP A 98 19.39 7.78 -21.74
N PHE A 99 18.91 8.28 -20.60
CA PHE A 99 18.67 7.49 -19.41
C PHE A 99 17.20 7.07 -19.37
N LYS A 100 16.96 5.77 -19.29
CA LYS A 100 15.66 5.14 -19.13
C LYS A 100 15.33 5.14 -17.64
N THR A 101 14.34 5.93 -17.24
CA THR A 101 14.03 6.11 -15.79
C THR A 101 13.33 4.93 -15.17
N GLY A 102 12.66 4.09 -15.96
CA GLY A 102 11.75 3.05 -15.51
C GLY A 102 10.43 3.63 -14.97
N ASP A 103 10.20 4.93 -15.07
CA ASP A 103 8.98 5.59 -14.65
C ASP A 103 8.08 5.88 -15.85
N LEU A 104 6.80 5.53 -15.75
CA LEU A 104 5.78 5.84 -16.74
C LEU A 104 5.31 7.29 -16.56
N ALA A 105 5.24 8.03 -17.65
CA ALA A 105 4.95 9.45 -17.59
C ALA A 105 4.27 9.97 -18.84
N GLU A 106 3.74 11.19 -18.75
CA GLU A 106 3.25 11.97 -19.87
C GLU A 106 3.73 13.42 -19.77
N ILE A 107 3.89 14.04 -20.92
CA ILE A 107 4.23 15.46 -21.04
C ILE A 107 3.07 16.13 -21.77
N ASP A 108 2.47 17.12 -21.14
CA ASP A 108 1.38 17.87 -21.75
C ASP A 108 1.88 18.90 -22.79
N LYS A 109 0.93 19.53 -23.48
CA LYS A 109 1.22 20.53 -24.53
C LYS A 109 1.96 21.77 -24.00
N GLU A 110 1.88 22.01 -22.70
CA GLU A 110 2.54 23.14 -22.03
C GLU A 110 3.93 22.74 -21.50
N GLY A 111 4.32 21.45 -21.62
CA GLY A 111 5.60 20.90 -21.20
C GLY A 111 5.64 20.48 -19.73
N TYR A 112 4.49 20.33 -19.05
CA TYR A 112 4.44 19.80 -17.70
C TYR A 112 4.49 18.28 -17.72
N LEU A 113 5.33 17.73 -16.84
CA LEU A 113 5.55 16.30 -16.66
C LEU A 113 4.64 15.77 -15.56
N THR A 114 3.92 14.68 -15.85
CA THR A 114 3.12 13.91 -14.88
C THR A 114 3.67 12.49 -14.79
N ILE A 115 4.05 12.06 -13.59
CA ILE A 115 4.49 10.69 -13.33
C ILE A 115 3.25 9.84 -13.02
N ARG A 116 3.09 8.72 -13.75
CA ARG A 116 1.96 7.80 -13.61
C ARG A 116 2.26 6.63 -12.68
N GLY A 117 3.52 6.21 -12.57
CA GLY A 117 3.97 5.11 -11.73
C GLY A 117 5.26 4.49 -12.24
N ARG A 118 5.72 3.41 -11.62
CA ARG A 118 6.90 2.66 -12.05
C ARG A 118 6.53 1.52 -12.98
N LYS A 119 7.21 1.38 -14.11
CA LYS A 119 7.01 0.32 -15.10
C LYS A 119 7.03 -1.08 -14.43
N ASN A 120 8.02 -1.32 -13.60
CA ASN A 120 8.20 -2.61 -12.89
C ASN A 120 7.28 -2.79 -11.67
N SER A 121 6.52 -1.76 -11.29
CA SER A 121 5.58 -1.82 -10.17
C SER A 121 4.12 -1.84 -10.62
N MET A 122 3.87 -1.64 -11.92
CA MET A 122 2.52 -1.69 -12.46
C MET A 122 1.96 -3.11 -12.43
N ILE A 123 0.72 -3.23 -12.04
CA ILE A 123 -0.04 -4.46 -12.18
C ILE A 123 -0.66 -4.45 -13.58
N VAL A 124 -0.29 -5.45 -14.38
CA VAL A 124 -0.85 -5.62 -15.74
C VAL A 124 -1.86 -6.74 -15.70
N LEU A 125 -3.13 -6.40 -15.97
CA LEU A 125 -4.21 -7.39 -16.07
C LEU A 125 -4.26 -8.00 -17.48
N SER A 126 -4.89 -9.15 -17.64
CA SER A 126 -5.02 -9.89 -18.91
C SER A 126 -5.67 -9.04 -20.03
N ASN A 127 -6.50 -8.08 -19.67
CA ASN A 127 -7.11 -7.12 -20.58
C ASN A 127 -6.17 -5.97 -21.03
N GLY A 128 -4.89 -6.04 -20.68
CA GLY A 128 -3.85 -5.05 -21.03
C GLY A 128 -3.94 -3.74 -20.23
N LYS A 129 -4.75 -3.65 -19.19
CA LYS A 129 -4.81 -2.46 -18.32
C LYS A 129 -3.64 -2.40 -17.37
N ASN A 130 -2.91 -1.30 -17.41
CA ASN A 130 -1.85 -0.96 -16.48
C ASN A 130 -2.44 -0.24 -15.27
N ILE A 131 -2.19 -0.77 -14.09
CA ILE A 131 -2.71 -0.26 -12.81
C ILE A 131 -1.54 0.12 -11.91
N ASP A 132 -1.53 1.37 -11.48
CA ASP A 132 -0.60 1.85 -10.45
C ASP A 132 -1.13 1.47 -9.06
N PRO A 133 -0.51 0.51 -8.38
CA PRO A 133 -0.95 0.08 -7.07
C PRO A 133 -0.79 1.16 -6.00
N GLU A 134 0.23 2.03 -6.08
CA GLU A 134 0.44 3.10 -5.11
C GLU A 134 -0.72 4.11 -5.09
N THR A 135 -1.31 4.38 -6.24
CA THR A 135 -2.51 5.24 -6.32
C THR A 135 -3.70 4.63 -5.59
N ILE A 136 -3.87 3.31 -5.65
CA ILE A 136 -4.95 2.59 -4.95
C ILE A 136 -4.69 2.57 -3.46
N GLU A 137 -3.48 2.20 -3.06
CA GLU A 137 -3.03 2.16 -1.66
C GLU A 137 -3.25 3.51 -0.97
N ASN A 138 -2.79 4.60 -1.59
CA ASN A 138 -2.95 5.94 -1.03
C ASN A 138 -4.41 6.35 -0.85
N LYS A 139 -5.29 5.98 -1.78
CA LYS A 139 -6.72 6.27 -1.67
C LYS A 139 -7.37 5.48 -0.53
N ILE A 140 -7.07 4.18 -0.41
CA ILE A 140 -7.61 3.35 0.66
C ILE A 140 -7.08 3.82 2.02
N MET A 141 -5.78 4.13 2.11
CA MET A 141 -5.17 4.73 3.30
C MET A 141 -5.86 6.04 3.69
N GLY A 142 -6.15 6.91 2.72
CA GLY A 142 -6.87 8.17 2.96
C GLY A 142 -8.29 7.96 3.49
N LEU A 143 -9.00 6.92 3.03
CA LEU A 143 -10.34 6.57 3.52
C LEU A 143 -10.31 5.95 4.92
N SER A 144 -9.23 5.25 5.27
CA SER A 144 -9.09 4.57 6.57
C SER A 144 -8.68 5.51 7.71
N GLY A 145 -8.23 6.73 7.40
CA GLY A 145 -7.61 7.61 8.39
C GLY A 145 -6.33 7.00 8.95
N SER A 146 -6.33 6.66 10.26
CA SER A 146 -5.18 6.03 10.94
C SER A 146 -5.37 4.52 11.21
N LEU A 147 -6.45 3.91 10.73
CA LEU A 147 -6.82 2.53 11.07
C LEU A 147 -6.07 1.46 10.28
N ILE A 148 -5.52 1.80 9.11
CA ILE A 148 -4.62 0.93 8.36
C ILE A 148 -3.19 1.41 8.56
N LYS A 149 -2.34 0.55 9.13
CA LYS A 149 -0.91 0.81 9.30
C LYS A 149 -0.17 0.71 7.97
N GLU A 150 -0.46 -0.34 7.20
CA GLU A 150 0.13 -0.60 5.90
C GLU A 150 -0.86 -1.31 4.97
N ILE A 151 -0.71 -1.06 3.68
CA ILE A 151 -1.46 -1.76 2.65
C ILE A 151 -0.56 -2.05 1.45
N GLY A 152 -0.72 -3.21 0.85
CA GLY A 152 -0.05 -3.60 -0.39
C GLY A 152 -1.04 -4.16 -1.39
N ILE A 153 -1.17 -3.52 -2.56
CA ILE A 153 -2.02 -3.97 -3.65
C ILE A 153 -1.21 -4.86 -4.59
N LEU A 154 -1.79 -5.98 -4.98
CA LEU A 154 -1.19 -6.95 -5.91
C LEU A 154 -2.21 -7.44 -6.94
N GLY A 155 -1.69 -7.95 -8.07
CA GLY A 155 -2.48 -8.71 -9.02
C GLY A 155 -2.51 -10.19 -8.62
N TYR A 156 -3.69 -10.77 -8.54
CA TYR A 156 -3.89 -12.18 -8.26
C TYR A 156 -5.06 -12.71 -9.08
N GLU A 157 -4.87 -13.80 -9.85
CA GLU A 157 -5.90 -14.42 -10.70
C GLU A 157 -6.69 -13.39 -11.55
N ASP A 158 -5.96 -12.49 -12.21
CA ASP A 158 -6.50 -11.42 -13.04
C ASP A 158 -7.41 -10.40 -12.32
N LYS A 159 -7.28 -10.32 -11.00
CA LYS A 159 -8.00 -9.39 -10.13
C LYS A 159 -7.01 -8.60 -9.28
N LEU A 160 -7.47 -7.52 -8.69
CA LEU A 160 -6.72 -6.84 -7.64
C LEU A 160 -7.09 -7.41 -6.29
N ALA A 161 -6.04 -7.72 -5.53
CA ALA A 161 -6.15 -8.11 -4.13
C ALA A 161 -5.32 -7.16 -3.26
N ALA A 162 -5.64 -7.08 -1.97
CA ALA A 162 -4.91 -6.29 -0.98
C ALA A 162 -4.36 -7.17 0.14
N ILE A 163 -3.19 -6.81 0.65
CA ILE A 163 -2.72 -7.26 1.96
C ILE A 163 -2.76 -6.04 2.87
N ILE A 164 -3.45 -6.14 3.99
CA ILE A 164 -3.70 -5.03 4.91
C ILE A 164 -3.12 -5.37 6.27
N VAL A 165 -2.33 -4.44 6.81
CA VAL A 165 -1.86 -4.47 8.20
C VAL A 165 -2.71 -3.46 8.97
N PRO A 166 -3.67 -3.90 9.80
CA PRO A 166 -4.48 -2.98 10.61
C PRO A 166 -3.68 -2.36 11.75
N ASP A 167 -4.02 -1.16 12.17
CA ASP A 167 -3.51 -0.58 13.41
C ASP A 167 -4.46 -0.97 14.56
N LEU A 168 -4.20 -2.12 15.18
CA LEU A 168 -5.03 -2.68 16.26
C LEU A 168 -5.16 -1.71 17.44
N LEU A 169 -4.11 -0.95 17.76
CA LEU A 169 -4.16 0.03 18.84
C LEU A 169 -5.10 1.18 18.51
N GLU A 170 -5.10 1.63 17.25
CA GLU A 170 -5.97 2.72 16.84
C GLU A 170 -7.43 2.26 16.73
N PHE A 171 -7.69 1.04 16.28
CA PHE A 171 -9.03 0.43 16.32
C PHE A 171 -9.58 0.40 17.75
N ARG A 172 -8.79 -0.05 18.73
CA ARG A 172 -9.18 -0.06 20.16
C ARG A 172 -9.46 1.35 20.70
N LYS A 173 -8.61 2.33 20.40
CA LYS A 173 -8.82 3.73 20.83
C LYS A 173 -10.12 4.32 20.30
N GLN A 174 -10.51 3.97 19.08
CA GLN A 174 -11.75 4.46 18.46
C GLN A 174 -12.97 3.62 18.83
N GLY A 175 -12.81 2.55 19.63
CA GLY A 175 -13.89 1.67 20.09
C GLY A 175 -14.52 0.84 18.96
N ILE A 176 -13.76 0.58 17.89
CA ILE A 176 -14.21 -0.21 16.75
C ILE A 176 -13.87 -1.68 17.04
N ASN A 177 -14.88 -2.49 17.33
CA ASN A 177 -14.70 -3.86 17.75
C ASN A 177 -14.64 -4.88 16.60
N ASN A 178 -15.27 -4.58 15.46
CA ASN A 178 -15.26 -5.49 14.31
C ASN A 178 -14.36 -4.93 13.19
N ILE A 179 -13.08 -5.30 13.26
CA ILE A 179 -12.05 -4.85 12.32
C ILE A 179 -12.36 -5.30 10.90
N GLN A 180 -12.77 -6.56 10.70
CA GLN A 180 -13.06 -7.11 9.38
C GLN A 180 -14.22 -6.38 8.71
N ALA A 181 -15.33 -6.17 9.42
CA ALA A 181 -16.48 -5.46 8.87
C ALA A 181 -16.11 -4.02 8.49
N TYR A 182 -15.35 -3.33 9.35
CA TYR A 182 -14.94 -1.96 9.09
C TYR A 182 -14.00 -1.85 7.88
N LEU A 183 -13.02 -2.72 7.77
CA LEU A 183 -12.10 -2.75 6.64
C LEU A 183 -12.81 -3.14 5.33
N LYS A 184 -13.78 -4.04 5.41
CA LYS A 184 -14.66 -4.36 4.28
C LYS A 184 -15.41 -3.12 3.78
N ASP A 185 -16.00 -2.35 4.69
CA ASP A 185 -16.69 -1.11 4.34
C ASP A 185 -15.76 -0.09 3.67
N ILE A 186 -14.52 0.04 4.15
CA ILE A 186 -13.51 0.92 3.52
C ILE A 186 -13.23 0.48 2.08
N ILE A 187 -13.00 -0.82 1.86
CA ILE A 187 -12.74 -1.38 0.52
C ILE A 187 -13.97 -1.20 -0.39
N GLU A 188 -15.16 -1.45 0.12
CA GLU A 188 -16.40 -1.24 -0.65
C GLU A 188 -16.60 0.23 -1.02
N ASN A 189 -16.38 1.16 -0.07
CA ASN A 189 -16.43 2.60 -0.33
C ASN A 189 -15.40 3.02 -1.39
N TYR A 190 -14.18 2.52 -1.34
CA TYR A 190 -13.20 2.72 -2.40
C TYR A 190 -13.72 2.19 -3.73
N ASN A 191 -14.26 0.97 -3.77
CA ASN A 191 -14.73 0.29 -4.97
C ASN A 191 -15.89 1.03 -5.66
N LEU A 192 -16.70 1.77 -4.91
CA LEU A 192 -17.78 2.62 -5.45
C LEU A 192 -17.24 3.82 -6.25
N THR A 193 -16.01 4.26 -5.98
CA THR A 193 -15.42 5.47 -6.59
C THR A 193 -14.57 5.20 -7.83
N VAL A 194 -14.37 3.92 -8.19
CA VAL A 194 -13.45 3.53 -9.26
C VAL A 194 -14.10 2.65 -10.33
N SER A 195 -13.47 2.60 -11.52
CA SER A 195 -13.87 1.70 -12.59
C SER A 195 -13.62 0.22 -12.23
N ASN A 196 -14.38 -0.69 -12.83
CA ASN A 196 -14.38 -2.11 -12.48
C ASN A 196 -12.99 -2.76 -12.43
N TYR A 197 -12.09 -2.41 -13.36
CA TYR A 197 -10.74 -2.99 -13.41
C TYR A 197 -9.80 -2.47 -12.30
N LYS A 198 -10.21 -1.45 -11.53
CA LYS A 198 -9.46 -0.91 -10.38
C LYS A 198 -10.06 -1.34 -9.04
N LYS A 199 -11.13 -2.10 -9.04
CA LYS A 199 -11.74 -2.59 -7.81
C LYS A 199 -10.86 -3.63 -7.14
N VAL A 200 -10.70 -3.49 -5.84
CA VAL A 200 -10.07 -4.51 -4.98
C VAL A 200 -11.17 -5.51 -4.63
N LEU A 201 -11.04 -6.74 -5.15
CA LEU A 201 -12.08 -7.75 -5.06
C LEU A 201 -11.82 -8.78 -3.94
N ASP A 202 -10.61 -8.77 -3.41
CA ASP A 202 -10.23 -9.64 -2.31
C ASP A 202 -9.18 -8.95 -1.42
N TYR A 203 -9.12 -9.30 -0.15
CA TYR A 203 -8.10 -8.79 0.75
C TYR A 203 -7.79 -9.78 1.87
N LYS A 204 -6.57 -9.69 2.37
CA LYS A 204 -6.05 -10.48 3.46
C LYS A 204 -5.54 -9.57 4.56
N LEU A 205 -5.87 -9.87 5.79
CA LEU A 205 -5.32 -9.21 6.97
C LEU A 205 -4.07 -9.94 7.44
N VAL A 206 -3.05 -9.20 7.81
CA VAL A 206 -1.81 -9.73 8.38
C VAL A 206 -1.40 -8.85 9.56
N GLU A 207 -0.75 -9.45 10.57
CA GLU A 207 -0.25 -8.73 11.75
C GLU A 207 1.15 -8.18 11.51
N ASP A 208 1.97 -8.93 10.76
CA ASP A 208 3.34 -8.56 10.47
C ASP A 208 3.42 -7.41 9.46
N GLU A 209 4.45 -6.57 9.62
CA GLU A 209 4.74 -5.53 8.63
C GLU A 209 5.03 -6.11 7.25
N LEU A 210 4.57 -5.41 6.22
CA LEU A 210 4.87 -5.79 4.84
C LEU A 210 6.38 -5.76 4.58
N PRO A 211 6.91 -6.65 3.72
CA PRO A 211 8.32 -6.66 3.39
C PRO A 211 8.76 -5.34 2.74
N LYS A 212 9.76 -4.69 3.32
CA LYS A 212 10.26 -3.38 2.90
C LYS A 212 11.69 -3.40 2.38
N THR A 213 12.00 -2.45 1.54
CA THR A 213 13.38 -2.11 1.18
C THR A 213 14.04 -1.35 2.35
N ARG A 214 15.38 -1.16 2.28
CA ARG A 214 16.09 -0.32 3.26
C ARG A 214 15.60 1.13 3.33
N LEU A 215 14.92 1.61 2.30
CA LEU A 215 14.33 2.95 2.22
C LEU A 215 12.84 2.97 2.59
N GLY A 216 12.31 1.91 3.20
CA GLY A 216 10.93 1.83 3.68
C GLY A 216 9.87 1.57 2.60
N LYS A 217 10.24 1.33 1.34
CA LYS A 217 9.28 1.03 0.27
C LYS A 217 8.92 -0.46 0.26
N THR A 218 7.64 -0.78 0.10
CA THR A 218 7.13 -2.15 0.02
C THR A 218 7.79 -2.93 -1.13
N LYS A 219 8.29 -4.12 -0.83
CA LYS A 219 8.86 -5.06 -1.83
C LYS A 219 7.72 -5.79 -2.54
N ARG A 220 7.14 -5.16 -3.55
CA ARG A 220 5.95 -5.67 -4.27
C ARG A 220 6.11 -7.08 -4.83
N LEU A 221 7.31 -7.45 -5.28
CA LEU A 221 7.58 -8.81 -5.78
C LEU A 221 7.36 -9.91 -4.73
N MET A 222 7.36 -9.57 -3.45
CA MET A 222 7.13 -10.52 -2.35
C MET A 222 5.65 -10.61 -1.94
N LEU A 223 4.81 -9.66 -2.36
CA LEU A 223 3.40 -9.64 -1.99
C LEU A 223 2.61 -10.86 -2.49
N PRO A 224 2.79 -11.35 -3.74
CA PRO A 224 2.09 -12.55 -4.19
C PRO A 224 2.41 -13.79 -3.35
N ASP A 225 3.67 -13.94 -2.93
CA ASP A 225 4.06 -15.06 -2.09
C ASP A 225 3.51 -14.92 -0.67
N LEU A 226 3.48 -13.71 -0.13
CA LEU A 226 2.90 -13.42 1.18
C LEU A 226 1.37 -13.64 1.15
N TYR A 227 0.71 -13.22 0.06
CA TYR A 227 -0.72 -13.44 -0.13
C TYR A 227 -1.06 -14.93 -0.22
N ARG A 228 -0.26 -15.71 -0.97
CA ARG A 228 -0.44 -17.16 -1.15
C ARG A 228 -0.06 -18.00 0.06
N LYS A 229 0.83 -17.53 0.94
CA LYS A 229 1.35 -18.32 2.08
C LYS A 229 0.24 -18.95 2.93
N ASP A 230 -0.93 -18.30 3.02
CA ASP A 230 -2.07 -18.82 3.77
C ASP A 230 -3.22 -19.31 2.85
N ILE A 231 -3.11 -19.08 1.51
CA ILE A 231 -3.98 -19.74 0.51
C ILE A 231 -3.46 -21.14 0.18
N LYS A 232 -2.17 -21.42 0.36
CA LYS A 232 -1.71 -22.80 0.46
C LYS A 232 -2.41 -23.38 1.70
N VAL A 233 -3.58 -23.97 1.40
CA VAL A 233 -4.17 -25.00 2.26
C VAL A 233 -3.58 -24.87 3.66
N LYS A 234 -4.36 -24.34 4.62
CA LYS A 234 -4.19 -24.85 5.96
C LYS A 234 -4.02 -26.35 5.71
N GLU A 235 -2.75 -26.82 5.55
CA GLU A 235 -2.46 -28.22 5.83
C GLU A 235 -3.22 -28.38 7.10
N LYS A 236 -4.25 -29.27 7.09
CA LYS A 236 -5.05 -29.50 8.26
C LYS A 236 -4.04 -29.68 9.37
N THR A 237 -3.78 -28.60 10.11
CA THR A 237 -3.04 -28.70 11.37
C THR A 237 -3.86 -29.74 12.08
N GLU A 238 -3.28 -30.87 12.40
CA GLU A 238 -4.02 -31.97 13.00
C GLU A 238 -4.75 -31.35 14.19
N GLU A 239 -6.08 -31.33 14.09
CA GLU A 239 -6.87 -30.70 15.13
C GLU A 239 -6.55 -31.43 16.45
N PRO A 240 -6.23 -30.68 17.51
CA PRO A 240 -5.99 -31.30 18.78
C PRO A 240 -7.19 -32.21 19.16
N GLU A 241 -6.94 -33.49 19.39
CA GLU A 241 -7.98 -34.44 19.78
C GLU A 241 -8.42 -34.27 21.26
N THR A 242 -8.06 -33.14 21.91
CA THR A 242 -8.40 -32.86 23.29
C THR A 242 -9.86 -32.44 23.43
N GLN A 243 -10.47 -32.85 24.55
CA GLN A 243 -11.87 -32.48 24.84
C GLN A 243 -12.03 -30.96 24.98
N GLU A 244 -11.01 -30.30 25.49
CA GLU A 244 -10.98 -28.85 25.66
C GLU A 244 -11.02 -28.14 24.31
N TYR A 245 -10.22 -28.57 23.34
CA TYR A 245 -10.22 -27.97 22.00
C TYR A 245 -11.57 -28.15 21.33
N GLN A 246 -12.15 -29.37 21.38
CA GLN A 246 -13.43 -29.65 20.75
C GLN A 246 -14.58 -28.81 21.37
N ALA A 247 -14.56 -28.62 22.69
CA ALA A 247 -15.55 -27.80 23.38
C ALA A 247 -15.44 -26.32 23.01
N ILE A 248 -14.21 -25.78 22.91
CA ILE A 248 -13.96 -24.39 22.47
C ILE A 248 -14.38 -24.23 21.01
N LYS A 249 -13.99 -25.16 20.14
CA LYS A 249 -14.35 -25.15 18.71
C LYS A 249 -15.87 -25.13 18.52
N GLU A 250 -16.60 -25.97 19.26
CA GLU A 250 -18.06 -26.01 19.19
C GLU A 250 -18.71 -24.71 19.69
N PHE A 251 -18.18 -24.12 20.76
CA PHE A 251 -18.65 -22.83 21.26
C PHE A 251 -18.46 -21.74 20.25
N VAL A 252 -17.24 -21.59 19.70
CA VAL A 252 -16.92 -20.58 18.68
C VAL A 252 -17.73 -20.80 17.41
N SER A 253 -17.92 -22.06 16.97
CA SER A 253 -18.77 -22.39 15.83
C SER A 253 -20.21 -21.92 16.00
N LYS A 254 -20.77 -22.08 17.20
CA LYS A 254 -22.13 -21.61 17.52
C LYS A 254 -22.20 -20.08 17.53
N LEU A 255 -21.16 -19.42 18.03
CA LEU A 255 -21.11 -17.96 18.15
C LEU A 255 -20.96 -17.29 16.79
N LYS A 256 -20.12 -17.85 15.92
CA LYS A 256 -19.74 -17.22 14.63
C LYS A 256 -20.43 -17.85 13.41
N GLY A 257 -21.01 -19.04 13.52
CA GLY A 257 -21.73 -19.72 12.43
C GLY A 257 -20.84 -20.45 11.41
N PHE A 258 -19.54 -20.62 11.70
CA PHE A 258 -18.60 -21.41 10.90
C PHE A 258 -17.62 -22.16 11.80
N GLU A 259 -16.94 -23.18 11.28
CA GLU A 259 -15.99 -23.99 12.04
C GLU A 259 -14.61 -23.29 12.12
N PRO A 260 -14.11 -22.93 13.32
CA PRO A 260 -12.78 -22.36 13.47
C PRO A 260 -11.68 -23.41 13.36
N GLY A 261 -10.53 -23.03 12.83
CA GLY A 261 -9.30 -23.82 12.84
C GLY A 261 -8.45 -23.56 14.10
N PRO A 262 -7.48 -24.46 14.41
CA PRO A 262 -6.68 -24.38 15.64
C PRO A 262 -5.69 -23.21 15.71
N GLU A 263 -5.27 -22.69 14.56
CA GLU A 263 -4.27 -21.62 14.43
C GLU A 263 -4.90 -20.28 13.99
N GLU A 264 -6.23 -20.17 14.05
CA GLU A 264 -6.90 -18.95 13.61
C GLU A 264 -6.88 -17.88 14.70
N ASN A 265 -6.51 -16.66 14.32
CA ASN A 265 -6.55 -15.51 15.22
C ASN A 265 -8.01 -15.14 15.50
N LEU A 266 -8.34 -14.96 16.81
CA LEU A 266 -9.70 -14.69 17.25
C LEU A 266 -10.29 -13.41 16.63
N GLU A 267 -9.48 -12.36 16.48
CA GLU A 267 -9.91 -11.05 16.00
C GLU A 267 -9.87 -10.95 14.48
N LEU A 268 -8.75 -11.36 13.87
CA LEU A 268 -8.51 -11.17 12.43
C LEU A 268 -9.14 -12.26 11.55
N ASP A 269 -9.03 -13.52 11.95
CA ASP A 269 -9.56 -14.65 11.15
C ASP A 269 -10.99 -14.98 11.50
N LEU A 270 -11.34 -14.99 12.80
CA LEU A 270 -12.66 -15.35 13.27
C LEU A 270 -13.60 -14.14 13.44
N GLY A 271 -13.07 -12.92 13.31
CA GLY A 271 -13.84 -11.69 13.45
C GLY A 271 -14.56 -11.56 14.81
N MET A 272 -13.90 -12.01 15.89
CA MET A 272 -14.44 -11.88 17.23
C MET A 272 -14.26 -10.45 17.74
N ASP A 273 -15.35 -9.85 18.19
CA ASP A 273 -15.29 -8.55 18.86
C ASP A 273 -14.98 -8.69 20.36
N SER A 274 -14.92 -7.56 21.08
CA SER A 274 -14.60 -7.56 22.51
C SER A 274 -15.65 -8.32 23.34
N LEU A 275 -16.92 -8.32 22.93
CA LEU A 275 -17.99 -9.04 23.62
C LEU A 275 -17.85 -10.53 23.38
N ASP A 276 -17.62 -10.95 22.13
CA ASP A 276 -17.36 -12.33 21.76
C ASP A 276 -16.18 -12.94 22.57
N LYS A 277 -15.09 -12.15 22.70
CA LYS A 277 -13.91 -12.54 23.48
C LYS A 277 -14.24 -12.72 24.97
N VAL A 278 -15.04 -11.82 25.56
CA VAL A 278 -15.50 -11.94 26.96
C VAL A 278 -16.41 -13.15 27.12
N GLU A 279 -17.32 -13.43 26.18
CA GLU A 279 -18.17 -14.62 26.21
C GLU A 279 -17.34 -15.91 26.10
N LEU A 280 -16.34 -15.95 25.22
CA LEU A 280 -15.42 -17.09 25.12
C LEU A 280 -14.61 -17.28 26.39
N LEU A 281 -14.09 -16.20 26.98
CA LEU A 281 -13.37 -16.25 28.24
C LEU A 281 -14.24 -16.82 29.37
N ALA A 282 -15.45 -16.30 29.54
CA ALA A 282 -16.40 -16.76 30.55
C ALA A 282 -16.78 -18.24 30.32
N TYR A 283 -16.95 -18.66 29.06
CA TYR A 283 -17.20 -20.06 28.71
C TYR A 283 -16.03 -20.97 29.12
N ILE A 284 -14.79 -20.58 28.80
CA ILE A 284 -13.58 -21.34 29.15
C ILE A 284 -13.47 -21.47 30.68
N GLU A 285 -13.57 -20.35 31.40
CA GLU A 285 -13.47 -20.34 32.87
C GLU A 285 -14.53 -21.19 33.52
N SER A 286 -15.78 -21.11 33.06
CA SER A 286 -16.90 -21.86 33.62
C SER A 286 -16.84 -23.35 33.28
N THR A 287 -16.37 -23.71 32.10
CA THR A 287 -16.36 -25.10 31.60
C THR A 287 -15.19 -25.89 32.17
N PHE A 288 -14.01 -25.25 32.26
CA PHE A 288 -12.79 -25.95 32.68
C PHE A 288 -12.32 -25.60 34.10
N GLY A 289 -13.01 -24.67 34.78
CA GLY A 289 -12.68 -24.28 36.15
C GLY A 289 -11.32 -23.59 36.33
N ILE A 290 -10.80 -22.98 35.25
CA ILE A 290 -9.55 -22.24 35.24
C ILE A 290 -9.83 -20.74 35.27
N LYS A 291 -8.87 -19.96 35.78
CA LYS A 291 -8.87 -18.49 35.62
C LYS A 291 -7.82 -18.10 34.60
N ILE A 292 -8.22 -17.31 33.62
CA ILE A 292 -7.34 -16.78 32.60
C ILE A 292 -7.11 -15.29 32.88
N ASP A 293 -5.87 -14.85 32.70
CA ASP A 293 -5.50 -13.44 32.80
C ASP A 293 -6.13 -12.67 31.64
N GLU A 294 -7.06 -11.77 31.96
CA GLU A 294 -7.82 -11.00 30.96
C GLU A 294 -6.88 -10.15 30.05
N GLU A 295 -5.78 -9.61 30.61
CA GLU A 295 -4.82 -8.81 29.82
C GLU A 295 -4.12 -9.69 28.77
N LYS A 296 -3.69 -10.88 29.15
CA LYS A 296 -3.06 -11.84 28.23
C LYS A 296 -4.03 -12.39 27.18
N PHE A 297 -5.26 -12.64 27.57
CA PHE A 297 -6.28 -13.11 26.64
C PHE A 297 -6.71 -12.03 25.63
N ALA A 298 -6.69 -10.78 26.02
CA ALA A 298 -7.00 -9.67 25.13
C ALA A 298 -5.90 -9.42 24.06
N GLU A 299 -4.67 -9.91 24.30
CA GLU A 299 -3.55 -9.83 23.36
C GLU A 299 -3.49 -11.00 22.36
N MET A 300 -4.28 -12.06 22.58
CA MET A 300 -4.44 -13.21 21.68
C MET A 300 -5.50 -12.91 20.60
#